data_98f8de3222d572433090a3c4f9600ce9
#
_entry.id   98f8de3222d572433090a3c4f9600ce9
#
_cell.length_a   1.000
_cell.length_b   1.000
_cell.length_c   1.000
_cell.angle_alpha   90.00
_cell.angle_beta   90.00
_cell.angle_gamma   90.00
#
_symmetry.space_group_name_H-M   'P 1'
#
loop_
_entity.id
_entity.type
_entity.pdbx_description
1 polymer ?
#
loop_
_entity_poly.entity_id
_entity_poly.type
_entity_poly.pdbx_seq_one_letter_code
_entity_poly.pdbx_strand_id
1 'polypeptide(L)'
;MDESARSQSRPHRSTQRFLVHCLALILAGCFSSTSLRAQDWVKTGTALGVEKVRLAVSDFKPATADAQNTALLKTFNDTLWNDLDVSGVVELVSKSFYPLQVPAQPAEVNFIAWNSPPPNAAMLAFGNLGVAGGKLTVQGWLYDVKNIQSPQVLGKQYNDTATDAAARMMAHKFADEIIYRLGGGIQGIAETQIYFVSDRTGHKEIWAMDYDGSNQHQITRLGSIALSPRVSPDGTRLAFSALTKSGWEIMMYSLELNRMISFPHMTGTNLSPAWSGDGTKLAFSSSRSGEPEIYVSDASGANPHRMTADKGPDVSPVWNRKTNAQIAFVSGRTGLPQIWTMEADGTNQQRMTDQGYAVSPNWLPSGQFLAFAWVRKYGPGEPGSSDIYLMDIASKQWVQLTHDGGRNDFPSWSPDGRHIVFQSNRSGTLQIWSMLADGTKVQQLTFTGRNSQPNWSFK
;
A
#
# COMPACT_ATOMS: atom_id res chain seq x y z
N MET A 1 46.07 -83.47 -1.35
CA MET A 1 44.97 -83.99 -0.58
C MET A 1 44.70 -82.92 0.47
N ASP A 2 43.67 -82.20 0.57
CA ASP A 2 42.30 -82.22 0.11
C ASP A 2 41.76 -80.75 0.09
N GLU A 3 41.01 -80.44 -0.89
CA GLU A 3 40.33 -79.14 -1.05
C GLU A 3 39.14 -79.04 -0.12
N SER A 4 38.88 -77.84 0.42
CA SER A 4 37.52 -77.49 0.81
C SER A 4 37.24 -76.02 0.48
N ALA A 5 36.38 -75.84 -0.48
CA ALA A 5 35.91 -74.59 -1.00
C ALA A 5 35.01 -73.89 0.00
N ARG A 6 35.20 -72.56 0.19
CA ARG A 6 34.26 -71.68 0.85
C ARG A 6 33.52 -70.88 -0.23
N SER A 7 32.23 -71.14 -0.36
CA SER A 7 31.23 -70.33 -1.10
C SER A 7 30.94 -69.03 -0.36
N GLN A 8 31.27 -67.91 -1.00
CA GLN A 8 30.79 -66.57 -0.57
C GLN A 8 29.55 -66.19 -1.40
N SER A 9 28.42 -66.12 -0.74
CA SER A 9 27.19 -65.60 -1.29
C SER A 9 27.26 -64.05 -1.38
N ARG A 10 27.14 -63.50 -2.58
CA ARG A 10 26.98 -62.05 -2.84
C ARG A 10 25.57 -61.62 -2.50
N PRO A 11 25.35 -60.50 -1.80
CA PRO A 11 24.00 -59.97 -1.58
C PRO A 11 23.46 -59.30 -2.83
N HIS A 12 22.18 -59.42 -3.05
CA HIS A 12 21.41 -58.97 -4.19
C HIS A 12 21.45 -57.43 -4.39
N ARG A 13 21.80 -56.97 -5.59
CA ARG A 13 21.81 -55.56 -6.04
C ARG A 13 20.44 -54.85 -6.04
N SER A 14 19.35 -55.52 -5.75
CA SER A 14 18.01 -54.95 -5.80
C SER A 14 17.59 -54.15 -4.52
N THR A 15 18.17 -54.51 -3.38
CA THR A 15 17.82 -53.85 -2.09
C THR A 15 18.48 -52.47 -1.92
N GLN A 16 19.65 -52.23 -2.53
CA GLN A 16 20.32 -50.91 -2.47
C GLN A 16 19.66 -49.84 -3.34
N ARG A 17 19.04 -50.23 -4.46
CA ARG A 17 18.30 -49.27 -5.31
C ARG A 17 16.99 -48.81 -4.68
N PHE A 18 16.33 -49.63 -3.90
CA PHE A 18 15.08 -49.29 -3.20
C PHE A 18 15.33 -48.32 -2.03
N LEU A 19 16.40 -48.47 -1.29
CA LEU A 19 16.78 -47.57 -0.19
C LEU A 19 17.18 -46.17 -0.66
N VAL A 20 17.91 -46.07 -1.80
CA VAL A 20 18.31 -44.77 -2.38
C VAL A 20 17.11 -44.02 -2.93
N HIS A 21 16.10 -44.67 -3.50
CA HIS A 21 14.89 -44.02 -4.00
C HIS A 21 13.95 -43.58 -2.87
N CYS A 22 13.84 -44.32 -1.78
CA CYS A 22 13.09 -43.90 -0.59
C CYS A 22 13.74 -42.71 0.15
N LEU A 23 15.08 -42.67 0.21
CA LEU A 23 15.81 -41.53 0.79
C LEU A 23 15.72 -40.27 -0.08
N ALA A 24 15.72 -40.39 -1.41
CA ALA A 24 15.54 -39.28 -2.34
C ALA A 24 14.11 -38.72 -2.31
N LEU A 25 13.06 -39.55 -2.09
CA LEU A 25 11.67 -39.12 -1.94
C LEU A 25 11.42 -38.45 -0.58
N ILE A 26 12.11 -38.88 0.48
CA ILE A 26 12.00 -38.23 1.82
C ILE A 26 12.73 -36.87 1.80
N LEU A 27 13.88 -36.73 1.09
CA LEU A 27 14.55 -35.44 0.92
C LEU A 27 13.81 -34.48 -0.01
N ALA A 28 13.13 -34.96 -1.06
CA ALA A 28 12.28 -34.12 -1.91
C ALA A 28 10.99 -33.63 -1.20
N GLY A 29 10.46 -34.42 -0.24
CA GLY A 29 9.30 -34.06 0.57
C GLY A 29 9.58 -32.99 1.65
N CYS A 30 10.83 -32.82 2.07
CA CYS A 30 11.22 -31.84 3.09
C CYS A 30 11.53 -30.43 2.53
N PHE A 31 11.69 -30.28 1.21
CA PHE A 31 11.99 -28.96 0.61
C PHE A 31 10.79 -28.16 0.11
N SER A 32 9.58 -28.78 0.12
CA SER A 32 8.36 -28.10 -0.35
C SER A 32 7.53 -27.42 0.75
N SER A 33 7.97 -27.46 2.02
CA SER A 33 7.17 -26.94 3.15
C SER A 33 7.59 -25.56 3.70
N THR A 34 8.68 -24.95 3.15
CA THR A 34 9.16 -23.67 3.70
C THR A 34 8.58 -22.44 3.01
N SER A 35 8.08 -22.54 1.77
CA SER A 35 7.48 -21.41 1.05
C SER A 35 6.04 -21.09 1.48
N LEU A 36 5.27 -22.09 1.93
CA LEU A 36 3.90 -21.89 2.40
C LEU A 36 3.84 -21.18 3.75
N ARG A 37 4.80 -21.41 4.65
CA ARG A 37 4.83 -20.77 5.98
C ARG A 37 5.22 -19.29 5.94
N ALA A 38 6.04 -18.86 4.96
CA ALA A 38 6.45 -17.46 4.85
C ALA A 38 5.31 -16.54 4.39
N GLN A 39 4.32 -17.03 3.64
CA GLN A 39 3.16 -16.24 3.22
C GLN A 39 2.06 -16.15 4.29
N ASP A 40 1.96 -17.11 5.19
CA ASP A 40 0.90 -17.15 6.19
C ASP A 40 1.01 -16.01 7.22
N TRP A 41 2.22 -15.65 7.66
CA TRP A 41 2.40 -14.55 8.61
C TRP A 41 2.11 -13.18 7.99
N VAL A 42 2.39 -12.98 6.70
CA VAL A 42 2.02 -11.76 5.97
C VAL A 42 0.51 -11.60 5.97
N LYS A 43 -0.22 -12.63 5.58
CA LYS A 43 -1.69 -12.62 5.54
C LYS A 43 -2.31 -12.38 6.92
N THR A 44 -1.79 -13.03 7.95
CA THR A 44 -2.27 -12.88 9.32
C THR A 44 -1.98 -11.48 9.86
N GLY A 45 -0.76 -10.97 9.65
CA GLY A 45 -0.33 -9.65 10.14
C GLY A 45 -0.97 -8.46 9.42
N THR A 46 -1.42 -8.64 8.18
CA THR A 46 -2.11 -7.62 7.38
C THR A 46 -3.62 -7.85 7.30
N ALA A 47 -4.15 -8.82 8.04
CA ALA A 47 -5.55 -9.25 8.01
C ALA A 47 -6.09 -9.69 6.63
N LEU A 48 -5.20 -10.04 5.68
CA LEU A 48 -5.58 -10.56 4.36
C LEU A 48 -5.90 -12.06 4.37
N GLY A 49 -5.57 -12.77 5.44
CA GLY A 49 -5.84 -14.21 5.62
C GLY A 49 -7.21 -14.54 6.16
N VAL A 50 -8.06 -13.55 6.43
CA VAL A 50 -9.43 -13.76 6.91
C VAL A 50 -10.30 -14.24 5.74
N GLU A 51 -11.24 -15.16 6.01
CA GLU A 51 -12.21 -15.62 5.01
C GLU A 51 -13.02 -14.44 4.47
N LYS A 52 -13.00 -14.27 3.14
CA LYS A 52 -13.67 -13.15 2.47
C LYS A 52 -15.16 -13.40 2.39
N VAL A 53 -15.92 -12.35 2.67
CA VAL A 53 -17.39 -12.40 2.53
C VAL A 53 -17.75 -12.35 1.03
N ARG A 54 -18.56 -13.30 0.55
CA ARG A 54 -19.10 -13.31 -0.81
C ARG A 54 -20.15 -12.20 -0.96
N LEU A 55 -19.81 -11.17 -1.69
CA LEU A 55 -20.61 -9.96 -1.89
C LEU A 55 -21.08 -9.85 -3.34
N ALA A 56 -22.39 -9.81 -3.56
CA ALA A 56 -22.96 -9.35 -4.81
C ALA A 56 -23.13 -7.82 -4.78
N VAL A 57 -22.71 -7.14 -5.83
CA VAL A 57 -22.83 -5.68 -5.99
C VAL A 57 -23.62 -5.42 -7.27
N SER A 58 -24.93 -5.20 -7.13
CA SER A 58 -25.77 -4.91 -8.29
C SER A 58 -25.54 -3.48 -8.77
N ASP A 59 -25.62 -3.28 -10.09
CA ASP A 59 -25.59 -1.92 -10.62
C ASP A 59 -26.78 -1.12 -10.09
N PHE A 60 -26.49 0.06 -9.53
CA PHE A 60 -27.53 1.00 -9.08
C PHE A 60 -28.38 1.44 -10.26
N LYS A 61 -29.65 1.70 -10.00
CA LYS A 61 -30.61 2.03 -11.03
C LYS A 61 -31.03 3.51 -10.99
N PRO A 62 -31.49 4.05 -12.12
CA PRO A 62 -31.98 5.43 -12.13
C PRO A 62 -33.26 5.58 -11.29
N ALA A 63 -33.26 6.54 -10.37
CA ALA A 63 -34.43 6.91 -9.57
C ALA A 63 -35.29 8.01 -10.20
N THR A 64 -34.74 8.71 -11.19
CA THR A 64 -35.41 9.81 -11.93
C THR A 64 -35.20 9.64 -13.43
N ALA A 65 -35.92 10.40 -14.23
CA ALA A 65 -35.84 10.38 -15.72
C ALA A 65 -34.81 11.39 -16.28
N ASP A 66 -33.90 11.94 -15.46
CA ASP A 66 -32.91 12.91 -15.91
C ASP A 66 -31.86 12.29 -16.83
N ALA A 67 -31.49 13.00 -17.90
CA ALA A 67 -30.52 12.52 -18.88
C ALA A 67 -29.11 12.34 -18.31
N GLN A 68 -28.74 13.08 -17.26
CA GLN A 68 -27.45 12.98 -16.59
C GLN A 68 -27.27 11.65 -15.82
N ASN A 69 -28.38 10.98 -15.46
CA ASN A 69 -28.32 9.72 -14.71
C ASN A 69 -27.43 8.68 -15.34
N THR A 70 -27.45 8.52 -16.67
CA THR A 70 -26.68 7.46 -17.36
C THR A 70 -25.18 7.59 -17.13
N ALA A 71 -24.61 8.80 -17.26
CA ALA A 71 -23.19 9.03 -17.05
C ALA A 71 -22.82 8.89 -15.56
N LEU A 72 -23.60 9.51 -14.67
CA LEU A 72 -23.32 9.48 -13.23
C LEU A 72 -23.51 8.08 -12.63
N LEU A 73 -24.49 7.29 -13.11
CA LEU A 73 -24.65 5.87 -12.75
C LEU A 73 -23.43 5.04 -13.16
N LYS A 74 -22.93 5.27 -14.38
CA LYS A 74 -21.73 4.57 -14.85
C LYS A 74 -20.54 4.88 -13.92
N THR A 75 -20.27 6.16 -13.67
CA THR A 75 -19.19 6.57 -12.77
C THR A 75 -19.37 5.97 -11.38
N PHE A 76 -20.56 6.04 -10.79
CA PHE A 76 -20.84 5.49 -9.46
C PHE A 76 -20.62 3.98 -9.41
N ASN A 77 -21.22 3.23 -10.35
CA ASN A 77 -21.17 1.77 -10.36
C ASN A 77 -19.76 1.23 -10.62
N ASP A 78 -19.02 1.84 -11.56
CA ASP A 78 -17.66 1.44 -11.87
C ASP A 78 -16.73 1.72 -10.68
N THR A 79 -16.88 2.87 -10.02
CA THR A 79 -16.09 3.23 -8.85
C THR A 79 -16.39 2.29 -7.68
N LEU A 80 -17.66 2.10 -7.33
CA LEU A 80 -18.08 1.21 -6.23
C LEU A 80 -17.55 -0.23 -6.44
N TRP A 81 -17.68 -0.75 -7.66
CA TRP A 81 -17.18 -2.08 -8.00
C TRP A 81 -15.68 -2.18 -7.82
N ASN A 82 -14.92 -1.20 -8.36
CA ASN A 82 -13.47 -1.19 -8.29
C ASN A 82 -12.98 -1.10 -6.84
N ASP A 83 -13.55 -0.20 -6.02
CA ASP A 83 -13.18 -0.04 -4.61
C ASP A 83 -13.34 -1.33 -3.82
N LEU A 84 -14.45 -2.02 -4.02
CA LEU A 84 -14.73 -3.28 -3.34
C LEU A 84 -13.85 -4.41 -3.86
N ASP A 85 -13.56 -4.49 -5.17
CA ASP A 85 -12.69 -5.52 -5.73
C ASP A 85 -11.25 -5.41 -5.24
N VAL A 86 -10.71 -4.19 -5.16
CA VAL A 86 -9.32 -3.98 -4.69
C VAL A 86 -9.20 -3.96 -3.18
N SER A 87 -10.28 -3.87 -2.41
CA SER A 87 -10.27 -3.77 -0.94
C SER A 87 -9.58 -4.95 -0.24
N GLY A 88 -9.57 -6.14 -0.87
CA GLY A 88 -9.11 -7.37 -0.24
C GLY A 88 -10.01 -7.89 0.91
N VAL A 89 -11.13 -7.21 1.23
CA VAL A 89 -12.09 -7.57 2.30
C VAL A 89 -13.14 -8.55 1.80
N VAL A 90 -13.59 -8.39 0.57
CA VAL A 90 -14.70 -9.17 0.01
C VAL A 90 -14.27 -10.00 -1.19
N GLU A 91 -15.05 -11.06 -1.48
CA GLU A 91 -15.02 -11.80 -2.74
C GLU A 91 -16.24 -11.36 -3.57
N LEU A 92 -16.02 -10.63 -4.65
CA LEU A 92 -17.11 -10.19 -5.50
C LEU A 92 -17.69 -11.35 -6.31
N VAL A 93 -19.00 -11.50 -6.25
CA VAL A 93 -19.72 -12.44 -7.12
C VAL A 93 -19.76 -11.88 -8.53
N SER A 94 -19.38 -12.69 -9.53
CA SER A 94 -19.43 -12.28 -10.94
C SER A 94 -20.84 -11.84 -11.34
N LYS A 95 -20.94 -10.69 -12.01
CA LYS A 95 -22.22 -10.15 -12.52
C LYS A 95 -22.95 -11.11 -13.47
N SER A 96 -22.23 -12.04 -14.13
CA SER A 96 -22.81 -13.06 -15.00
C SER A 96 -23.71 -14.08 -14.28
N PHE A 97 -23.59 -14.16 -12.95
CA PHE A 97 -24.40 -15.03 -12.11
C PHE A 97 -25.63 -14.35 -11.51
N TYR A 98 -25.81 -13.06 -11.75
CA TYR A 98 -26.89 -12.29 -11.14
C TYR A 98 -28.25 -12.65 -11.73
N PRO A 99 -29.32 -12.58 -10.94
CA PRO A 99 -30.68 -12.67 -11.44
C PRO A 99 -30.96 -11.58 -12.49
N LEU A 100 -31.83 -11.85 -13.43
CA LEU A 100 -32.26 -10.87 -14.45
C LEU A 100 -32.87 -9.59 -13.85
N GLN A 101 -33.57 -9.75 -12.74
CA GLN A 101 -34.13 -8.62 -11.98
C GLN A 101 -33.23 -8.31 -10.79
N VAL A 102 -32.55 -7.15 -10.83
CA VAL A 102 -31.77 -6.62 -9.73
C VAL A 102 -32.54 -5.51 -9.01
N PRO A 103 -32.49 -5.45 -7.66
CA PRO A 103 -33.28 -4.49 -6.90
C PRO A 103 -32.69 -3.07 -6.98
N ALA A 104 -33.57 -2.07 -7.02
CA ALA A 104 -33.27 -0.66 -6.83
C ALA A 104 -33.61 -0.18 -5.41
N GLN A 105 -34.48 -0.92 -4.71
CA GLN A 105 -34.98 -0.57 -3.37
C GLN A 105 -35.29 -1.84 -2.55
N PRO A 106 -35.38 -1.74 -1.21
CA PRO A 106 -35.55 -2.88 -0.31
C PRO A 106 -36.70 -3.84 -0.64
N ALA A 107 -37.86 -3.32 -1.06
CA ALA A 107 -39.03 -4.11 -1.35
C ALA A 107 -38.88 -5.04 -2.59
N GLU A 108 -37.87 -4.80 -3.43
CA GLU A 108 -37.62 -5.56 -4.67
C GLU A 108 -36.66 -6.73 -4.47
N VAL A 109 -36.10 -6.94 -3.26
CA VAL A 109 -35.10 -7.97 -3.02
C VAL A 109 -35.73 -9.37 -3.02
N ASN A 110 -35.33 -10.19 -3.99
CA ASN A 110 -35.63 -11.62 -4.00
C ASN A 110 -34.50 -12.40 -3.32
N PHE A 111 -34.62 -12.63 -2.03
CA PHE A 111 -33.58 -13.28 -1.20
C PHE A 111 -33.16 -14.66 -1.76
N ILE A 112 -34.11 -15.48 -2.19
CA ILE A 112 -33.86 -16.84 -2.71
C ILE A 112 -32.98 -16.76 -3.97
N ALA A 113 -33.27 -15.82 -4.87
CA ALA A 113 -32.51 -15.67 -6.10
C ALA A 113 -31.04 -15.26 -5.87
N TRP A 114 -30.75 -14.55 -4.76
CA TRP A 114 -29.41 -14.09 -4.45
C TRP A 114 -28.61 -15.08 -3.58
N ASN A 115 -29.23 -15.77 -2.62
CA ASN A 115 -28.54 -16.68 -1.73
C ASN A 115 -28.40 -18.10 -2.27
N SER A 116 -29.13 -18.47 -3.33
CA SER A 116 -29.02 -19.76 -4.01
C SER A 116 -27.99 -19.73 -5.14
N PRO A 117 -27.40 -20.88 -5.54
CA PRO A 117 -26.61 -20.96 -6.77
C PRO A 117 -27.41 -20.51 -7.99
N PRO A 118 -26.78 -19.84 -9.00
CA PRO A 118 -25.33 -19.63 -9.16
C PRO A 118 -24.72 -18.47 -8.36
N PRO A 119 -25.45 -17.40 -7.92
CA PRO A 119 -24.80 -16.30 -7.20
C PRO A 119 -24.23 -16.77 -5.86
N ASN A 120 -25.04 -17.49 -5.06
CA ASN A 120 -24.68 -17.96 -3.73
C ASN A 120 -24.00 -16.85 -2.91
N ALA A 121 -24.57 -15.64 -2.95
CA ALA A 121 -24.07 -14.51 -2.19
C ALA A 121 -24.36 -14.66 -0.70
N ALA A 122 -23.50 -14.12 0.15
CA ALA A 122 -23.80 -13.91 1.57
C ALA A 122 -24.41 -12.52 1.77
N MET A 123 -23.86 -11.53 1.04
CA MET A 123 -24.25 -10.12 1.12
C MET A 123 -24.65 -9.59 -0.26
N LEU A 124 -25.55 -8.61 -0.29
CA LEU A 124 -25.98 -7.90 -1.48
C LEU A 124 -25.92 -6.39 -1.24
N ALA A 125 -25.12 -5.68 -2.03
CA ALA A 125 -25.14 -4.23 -2.13
C ALA A 125 -25.99 -3.82 -3.35
N PHE A 126 -26.91 -2.88 -3.16
CA PHE A 126 -27.82 -2.42 -4.20
C PHE A 126 -28.34 -1.02 -3.91
N GLY A 127 -28.99 -0.39 -4.88
CA GLY A 127 -29.52 0.95 -4.64
C GLY A 127 -29.99 1.66 -5.89
N ASN A 128 -30.17 2.95 -5.75
CA ASN A 128 -30.57 3.85 -6.82
C ASN A 128 -29.83 5.19 -6.75
N LEU A 129 -29.80 5.87 -7.90
CA LEU A 129 -29.21 7.18 -8.07
C LEU A 129 -30.13 8.02 -8.94
N GLY A 130 -30.36 9.26 -8.56
CA GLY A 130 -31.20 10.17 -9.33
C GLY A 130 -30.77 11.62 -9.25
N VAL A 131 -30.95 12.34 -10.35
CA VAL A 131 -30.74 13.79 -10.44
C VAL A 131 -32.09 14.49 -10.47
N ALA A 132 -32.22 15.53 -9.64
CA ALA A 132 -33.38 16.43 -9.66
C ALA A 132 -32.93 17.86 -9.31
N GLY A 133 -33.23 18.82 -10.18
CA GLY A 133 -32.89 20.23 -9.96
C GLY A 133 -31.37 20.48 -9.77
N GLY A 134 -30.51 19.73 -10.48
CA GLY A 134 -29.05 19.82 -10.36
C GLY A 134 -28.47 19.18 -9.10
N LYS A 135 -29.31 18.52 -8.28
CA LYS A 135 -28.90 17.79 -7.09
C LYS A 135 -28.84 16.30 -7.37
N LEU A 136 -27.72 15.66 -7.07
CA LEU A 136 -27.53 14.23 -7.08
C LEU A 136 -27.95 13.63 -5.73
N THR A 137 -28.75 12.56 -5.78
CA THR A 137 -29.11 11.77 -4.60
C THR A 137 -28.78 10.31 -4.88
N VAL A 138 -28.07 9.66 -3.96
CA VAL A 138 -27.77 8.22 -3.99
C VAL A 138 -28.38 7.58 -2.75
N GLN A 139 -29.14 6.49 -2.93
CA GLN A 139 -29.61 5.64 -1.85
C GLN A 139 -29.01 4.24 -2.03
N GLY A 140 -28.25 3.77 -1.04
CA GLY A 140 -27.56 2.49 -1.06
C GLY A 140 -27.88 1.64 0.17
N TRP A 141 -28.03 0.35 -0.06
CA TRP A 141 -28.27 -0.65 0.98
C TRP A 141 -27.27 -1.80 0.89
N LEU A 142 -26.92 -2.36 2.03
CA LEU A 142 -26.22 -3.63 2.17
C LEU A 142 -27.11 -4.58 2.97
N TYR A 143 -27.40 -5.73 2.40
CA TYR A 143 -28.27 -6.75 2.99
C TYR A 143 -27.53 -8.05 3.20
N ASP A 144 -27.71 -8.70 4.36
CA ASP A 144 -27.44 -10.12 4.57
C ASP A 144 -28.56 -10.92 3.94
N VAL A 145 -28.30 -11.53 2.78
CA VAL A 145 -29.34 -12.27 2.03
C VAL A 145 -29.62 -13.66 2.60
N LYS A 146 -28.86 -14.10 3.62
CA LYS A 146 -29.12 -15.32 4.37
C LYS A 146 -30.00 -15.07 5.60
N ASN A 147 -30.07 -13.85 6.10
CA ASN A 147 -30.89 -13.46 7.25
C ASN A 147 -32.15 -12.70 6.80
N ILE A 148 -33.16 -13.44 6.35
CA ILE A 148 -34.40 -12.84 5.79
C ILE A 148 -35.21 -12.05 6.83
N GLN A 149 -35.10 -12.37 8.12
CA GLN A 149 -35.89 -11.72 9.18
C GLN A 149 -35.35 -10.32 9.54
N SER A 150 -34.03 -10.14 9.46
CA SER A 150 -33.39 -8.84 9.74
C SER A 150 -32.23 -8.65 8.75
N PRO A 151 -32.52 -8.40 7.46
CA PRO A 151 -31.49 -8.46 6.42
C PRO A 151 -30.65 -7.21 6.34
N GLN A 152 -31.15 -6.04 6.79
CA GLN A 152 -30.48 -4.77 6.58
C GLN A 152 -29.27 -4.59 7.50
N VAL A 153 -28.07 -4.64 6.91
CA VAL A 153 -26.79 -4.37 7.58
C VAL A 153 -26.45 -2.88 7.51
N LEU A 154 -26.78 -2.23 6.38
CA LEU A 154 -26.51 -0.82 6.13
C LEU A 154 -27.63 -0.23 5.25
N GLY A 155 -27.97 1.03 5.49
CA GLY A 155 -28.79 1.87 4.62
C GLY A 155 -28.29 3.30 4.70
N LYS A 156 -27.92 3.89 3.56
CA LYS A 156 -27.33 5.24 3.48
C LYS A 156 -27.99 6.05 2.36
N GLN A 157 -28.08 7.35 2.60
CA GLN A 157 -28.42 8.33 1.58
C GLN A 157 -27.36 9.42 1.54
N TYR A 158 -26.89 9.73 0.34
CA TYR A 158 -25.93 10.79 0.06
C TYR A 158 -26.59 11.84 -0.85
N ASN A 159 -26.19 13.09 -0.69
CA ASN A 159 -26.68 14.20 -1.50
C ASN A 159 -25.53 15.17 -1.80
N ASP A 160 -25.42 15.59 -3.05
CA ASP A 160 -24.46 16.58 -3.50
C ASP A 160 -24.91 17.22 -4.82
N THR A 161 -24.11 18.11 -5.41
CA THR A 161 -24.30 18.62 -6.76
C THR A 161 -24.13 17.51 -7.80
N ALA A 162 -24.92 17.51 -8.87
CA ALA A 162 -24.90 16.50 -9.91
C ALA A 162 -23.63 16.65 -10.78
N THR A 163 -22.52 16.13 -10.31
CA THR A 163 -21.21 16.11 -10.99
C THR A 163 -20.60 14.73 -10.95
N ASP A 164 -19.70 14.43 -11.89
CA ASP A 164 -18.95 13.18 -11.93
C ASP A 164 -18.10 12.98 -10.66
N ALA A 165 -17.45 14.04 -10.19
CA ALA A 165 -16.70 14.02 -8.93
C ALA A 165 -17.56 13.68 -7.71
N ALA A 166 -18.78 14.22 -7.63
CA ALA A 166 -19.72 13.90 -6.55
C ALA A 166 -20.19 12.44 -6.62
N ALA A 167 -20.53 11.94 -7.81
CA ALA A 167 -20.93 10.55 -7.99
C ALA A 167 -19.81 9.58 -7.56
N ARG A 168 -18.56 9.86 -7.94
CA ARG A 168 -17.36 9.12 -7.51
C ARG A 168 -17.19 9.16 -6.00
N MET A 169 -17.22 10.36 -5.39
CA MET A 169 -17.05 10.51 -3.94
C MET A 169 -18.15 9.79 -3.15
N MET A 170 -19.39 9.77 -3.63
CA MET A 170 -20.48 9.01 -2.99
C MET A 170 -20.26 7.50 -3.09
N ALA A 171 -19.71 7.02 -4.21
CA ALA A 171 -19.33 5.61 -4.38
C ALA A 171 -18.22 5.22 -3.39
N HIS A 172 -17.17 6.03 -3.27
CA HIS A 172 -16.09 5.87 -2.30
C HIS A 172 -16.62 5.78 -0.87
N LYS A 173 -17.50 6.71 -0.46
CA LYS A 173 -18.10 6.69 0.88
C LYS A 173 -18.94 5.45 1.14
N PHE A 174 -19.70 5.01 0.15
CA PHE A 174 -20.52 3.80 0.31
C PHE A 174 -19.65 2.53 0.35
N ALA A 175 -18.59 2.47 -0.46
CA ALA A 175 -17.60 1.38 -0.41
C ALA A 175 -16.92 1.30 0.98
N ASP A 176 -16.46 2.42 1.52
CA ASP A 176 -15.82 2.49 2.84
C ASP A 176 -16.73 2.03 3.97
N GLU A 177 -18.03 2.40 3.92
CA GLU A 177 -19.03 1.90 4.88
C GLU A 177 -19.23 0.37 4.77
N ILE A 178 -19.25 -0.18 3.56
CA ILE A 178 -19.33 -1.64 3.35
C ILE A 178 -18.07 -2.32 3.89
N ILE A 179 -16.88 -1.80 3.55
CA ILE A 179 -15.59 -2.32 4.01
C ILE A 179 -15.51 -2.28 5.54
N TYR A 180 -15.93 -1.20 6.17
CA TYR A 180 -15.97 -1.08 7.63
C TYR A 180 -16.85 -2.16 8.27
N ARG A 181 -18.05 -2.40 7.71
CA ARG A 181 -19.01 -3.39 8.24
C ARG A 181 -18.54 -4.83 8.05
N LEU A 182 -17.99 -5.15 6.87
CA LEU A 182 -17.60 -6.52 6.53
C LEU A 182 -16.15 -6.86 6.94
N GLY A 183 -15.31 -5.85 7.09
CA GLY A 183 -13.90 -5.99 7.48
C GLY A 183 -13.66 -5.95 8.99
N GLY A 184 -14.69 -6.03 9.84
CA GLY A 184 -14.52 -6.03 11.29
C GLY A 184 -14.10 -4.67 11.88
N GLY A 185 -14.54 -3.55 11.29
CA GLY A 185 -14.23 -2.20 11.75
C GLY A 185 -12.96 -1.59 11.14
N ILE A 186 -12.39 -2.23 10.11
CA ILE A 186 -11.27 -1.65 9.35
C ILE A 186 -11.79 -0.42 8.61
N GLN A 187 -11.10 0.72 8.78
CA GLN A 187 -11.43 1.93 8.06
C GLN A 187 -11.15 1.74 6.55
N GLY A 188 -12.04 2.22 5.70
CA GLY A 188 -11.81 2.27 4.27
C GLY A 188 -10.75 3.31 3.90
N ILE A 189 -10.24 3.20 2.69
CA ILE A 189 -9.18 4.09 2.15
C ILE A 189 -9.66 4.92 0.97
N ALA A 190 -10.92 4.80 0.59
CA ALA A 190 -11.43 5.35 -0.65
C ALA A 190 -11.47 6.89 -0.66
N GLU A 191 -11.46 7.54 0.51
CA GLU A 191 -11.35 9.01 0.64
C GLU A 191 -9.90 9.49 0.85
N THR A 192 -8.89 8.60 0.77
CA THR A 192 -7.48 8.98 0.96
C THR A 192 -6.80 9.39 -0.34
N GLN A 193 -5.67 10.07 -0.24
CA GLN A 193 -4.90 10.56 -1.38
C GLN A 193 -3.47 10.01 -1.38
N ILE A 194 -2.90 9.94 -2.59
CA ILE A 194 -1.50 9.59 -2.82
C ILE A 194 -0.79 10.83 -3.37
N TYR A 195 0.25 11.27 -2.66
CA TYR A 195 1.14 12.36 -3.10
C TYR A 195 2.38 11.75 -3.75
N PHE A 196 2.81 12.31 -4.87
CA PHE A 196 3.93 11.76 -5.64
C PHE A 196 4.68 12.84 -6.41
N VAL A 197 5.88 12.51 -6.87
CA VAL A 197 6.69 13.38 -7.73
C VAL A 197 6.37 13.09 -9.18
N SER A 198 6.12 14.13 -9.99
CA SER A 198 5.92 14.01 -11.44
C SER A 198 6.70 15.08 -12.19
N ASP A 199 7.29 14.72 -13.36
CA ASP A 199 7.99 15.63 -14.25
C ASP A 199 7.15 16.08 -15.46
N ARG A 200 5.86 15.74 -15.48
CA ARG A 200 4.96 15.98 -16.64
C ARG A 200 4.79 17.45 -17.04
N THR A 201 5.17 18.39 -16.18
CA THR A 201 5.15 19.84 -16.44
C THR A 201 6.54 20.42 -16.70
N GLY A 202 7.54 19.57 -16.97
CA GLY A 202 8.92 19.98 -17.30
C GLY A 202 9.88 20.02 -16.10
N HIS A 203 9.36 20.17 -14.88
CA HIS A 203 10.11 20.10 -13.63
C HIS A 203 9.53 19.01 -12.72
N LYS A 204 10.36 18.50 -11.80
CA LYS A 204 9.88 17.56 -10.79
C LYS A 204 9.11 18.31 -9.73
N GLU A 205 7.80 18.18 -9.75
CA GLU A 205 6.88 18.83 -8.82
C GLU A 205 6.07 17.77 -8.04
N ILE A 206 5.52 18.16 -6.89
CA ILE A 206 4.62 17.31 -6.14
C ILE A 206 3.21 17.39 -6.73
N TRP A 207 2.63 16.24 -6.95
CA TRP A 207 1.26 16.01 -7.42
C TRP A 207 0.50 15.20 -6.38
N ALA A 208 -0.82 15.29 -6.43
CA ALA A 208 -1.72 14.44 -5.67
C ALA A 208 -2.71 13.74 -6.60
N MET A 209 -3.22 12.61 -6.17
CA MET A 209 -4.29 11.86 -6.80
C MET A 209 -5.13 11.16 -5.73
N ASP A 210 -6.35 10.77 -6.08
CA ASP A 210 -7.15 9.88 -5.26
C ASP A 210 -6.49 8.49 -5.21
N TYR A 211 -6.84 7.69 -4.24
CA TYR A 211 -6.18 6.39 -4.00
C TYR A 211 -6.23 5.43 -5.21
N ASP A 212 -7.22 5.58 -6.08
CA ASP A 212 -7.44 4.77 -7.30
C ASP A 212 -6.71 5.32 -8.55
N GLY A 213 -5.93 6.39 -8.40
CA GLY A 213 -5.18 7.04 -9.48
C GLY A 213 -5.94 8.14 -10.21
N SER A 214 -7.19 8.39 -9.87
CA SER A 214 -8.00 9.46 -10.47
C SER A 214 -7.68 10.83 -9.88
N ASN A 215 -8.33 11.88 -10.40
CA ASN A 215 -8.27 13.26 -9.91
C ASN A 215 -6.83 13.80 -9.72
N GLN A 216 -5.92 13.48 -10.66
CA GLN A 216 -4.52 13.91 -10.57
C GLN A 216 -4.39 15.41 -10.75
N HIS A 217 -3.78 16.09 -9.76
CA HIS A 217 -3.56 17.53 -9.80
C HIS A 217 -2.23 17.93 -9.18
N GLN A 218 -1.70 19.07 -9.65
CA GLN A 218 -0.40 19.60 -9.24
C GLN A 218 -0.52 20.39 -7.94
N ILE A 219 0.32 20.07 -6.94
CA ILE A 219 0.39 20.78 -5.65
C ILE A 219 1.43 21.88 -5.69
N THR A 220 2.67 21.57 -6.11
CA THR A 220 3.77 22.57 -6.13
C THR A 220 4.02 23.10 -7.53
N ARG A 221 4.49 24.34 -7.61
CA ARG A 221 4.91 25.02 -8.85
C ARG A 221 6.18 25.82 -8.58
N LEU A 222 7.26 25.09 -8.23
CA LEU A 222 8.54 25.72 -7.86
C LEU A 222 9.39 26.10 -9.07
N GLY A 223 9.15 25.46 -10.23
CA GLY A 223 9.99 25.59 -11.42
C GLY A 223 11.39 25.02 -11.20
N SER A 224 11.52 24.07 -10.24
CA SER A 224 12.77 23.44 -9.85
C SER A 224 12.54 21.94 -9.56
N ILE A 225 13.19 21.40 -8.54
CA ILE A 225 13.05 19.98 -8.15
C ILE A 225 12.44 19.88 -6.76
N ALA A 226 11.28 19.24 -6.66
CA ALA A 226 10.64 18.84 -5.42
C ALA A 226 10.63 17.31 -5.32
N LEU A 227 11.04 16.75 -4.18
CA LEU A 227 11.19 15.31 -3.93
C LEU A 227 10.65 14.93 -2.55
N SER A 228 10.44 13.63 -2.36
CA SER A 228 10.15 13.02 -1.05
C SER A 228 8.95 13.65 -0.32
N PRO A 229 7.76 13.75 -0.94
CA PRO A 229 6.58 14.27 -0.28
C PRO A 229 6.20 13.44 0.94
N ARG A 230 5.80 14.09 2.04
CA ARG A 230 5.32 13.44 3.27
C ARG A 230 4.19 14.26 3.88
N VAL A 231 3.00 13.71 3.87
CA VAL A 231 1.82 14.32 4.48
C VAL A 231 1.85 14.11 6.00
N SER A 232 1.52 15.16 6.74
CA SER A 232 1.37 15.09 8.20
C SER A 232 0.24 14.14 8.60
N PRO A 233 0.27 13.53 9.80
CA PRO A 233 -0.74 12.58 10.24
C PRO A 233 -2.17 13.12 10.26
N ASP A 234 -2.31 14.43 10.50
CA ASP A 234 -3.59 15.15 10.49
C ASP A 234 -4.11 15.52 9.09
N GLY A 235 -3.28 15.28 8.03
CA GLY A 235 -3.64 15.61 6.65
C GLY A 235 -3.54 17.08 6.28
N THR A 236 -3.04 17.97 7.18
CA THR A 236 -3.11 19.44 6.98
C THR A 236 -1.86 20.02 6.31
N ARG A 237 -0.72 19.32 6.41
CA ARG A 237 0.58 19.82 5.94
C ARG A 237 1.31 18.77 5.09
N LEU A 238 2.09 19.25 4.14
CA LEU A 238 2.97 18.46 3.29
C LEU A 238 4.40 18.96 3.47
N ALA A 239 5.28 18.12 4.01
CA ALA A 239 6.73 18.35 4.04
C ALA A 239 7.37 17.69 2.82
N PHE A 240 8.35 18.33 2.22
CA PHE A 240 9.09 17.79 1.07
C PHE A 240 10.48 18.41 0.95
N SER A 241 11.36 17.77 0.18
CA SER A 241 12.69 18.30 -0.14
C SER A 241 12.61 19.10 -1.43
N ALA A 242 13.20 20.29 -1.46
CA ALA A 242 13.24 21.13 -2.65
C ALA A 242 14.66 21.63 -2.94
N LEU A 243 15.02 21.70 -4.23
CA LEU A 243 16.24 22.35 -4.67
C LEU A 243 15.95 23.84 -4.82
N THR A 244 16.58 24.65 -3.96
CA THR A 244 16.51 26.12 -3.96
C THR A 244 17.82 26.72 -4.47
N LYS A 245 17.91 28.04 -4.50
CA LYS A 245 19.18 28.75 -4.79
C LYS A 245 20.24 28.50 -3.71
N SER A 246 19.83 28.20 -2.49
CA SER A 246 20.70 27.92 -1.34
C SER A 246 21.12 26.45 -1.24
N GLY A 247 20.59 25.58 -2.09
CA GLY A 247 20.81 24.13 -2.07
C GLY A 247 19.54 23.34 -1.73
N TRP A 248 19.69 22.13 -1.21
CA TRP A 248 18.57 21.27 -0.84
C TRP A 248 18.03 21.62 0.54
N GLU A 249 16.74 21.94 0.59
CA GLU A 249 16.03 22.37 1.79
C GLU A 249 14.77 21.55 2.02
N ILE A 250 14.34 21.44 3.27
CA ILE A 250 12.99 21.00 3.62
C ILE A 250 12.05 22.19 3.47
N MET A 251 10.98 22.01 2.73
CA MET A 251 9.92 22.99 2.56
C MET A 251 8.59 22.45 3.09
N MET A 252 7.69 23.37 3.44
CA MET A 252 6.39 23.05 4.00
C MET A 252 5.27 23.71 3.20
N TYR A 253 4.24 22.93 2.88
CA TYR A 253 3.03 23.39 2.20
C TYR A 253 1.81 23.13 3.11
N SER A 254 0.93 24.10 3.25
CA SER A 254 -0.36 23.90 3.91
C SER A 254 -1.38 23.41 2.89
N LEU A 255 -1.87 22.18 3.10
CA LEU A 255 -2.91 21.60 2.26
C LEU A 255 -4.27 22.28 2.48
N GLU A 256 -4.55 22.77 3.69
CA GLU A 256 -5.76 23.53 4.01
C GLU A 256 -5.77 24.91 3.35
N LEU A 257 -4.64 25.64 3.44
CA LEU A 257 -4.52 27.00 2.89
C LEU A 257 -4.11 27.00 1.41
N ASN A 258 -3.80 25.84 0.86
CA ASN A 258 -3.34 25.64 -0.52
C ASN A 258 -2.17 26.57 -0.90
N ARG A 259 -1.16 26.69 -0.02
CA ARG A 259 0.01 27.55 -0.22
C ARG A 259 1.23 27.10 0.59
N MET A 260 2.41 27.55 0.14
CA MET A 260 3.64 27.43 0.92
C MET A 260 3.50 28.14 2.27
N ILE A 261 4.02 27.53 3.32
CA ILE A 261 4.13 28.11 4.65
C ILE A 261 5.60 28.16 5.08
N SER A 262 5.91 29.05 6.03
CA SER A 262 7.27 29.24 6.51
C SER A 262 7.80 27.98 7.18
N PHE A 263 9.05 27.64 6.83
CA PHE A 263 9.83 26.60 7.52
C PHE A 263 11.27 27.12 7.65
N PRO A 264 11.97 26.89 8.76
CA PRO A 264 13.30 27.45 8.99
C PRO A 264 14.31 26.99 7.93
N HIS A 265 15.11 27.93 7.44
CA HIS A 265 16.30 27.58 6.66
C HIS A 265 17.32 26.85 7.54
N MET A 266 17.84 25.75 7.05
CA MET A 266 18.84 24.94 7.75
C MET A 266 20.11 24.83 6.90
N THR A 267 21.27 24.99 7.52
CA THR A 267 22.57 24.83 6.83
C THR A 267 22.77 23.38 6.32
N GLY A 268 23.56 23.22 5.27
CA GLY A 268 23.84 21.92 4.64
C GLY A 268 22.74 21.45 3.70
N THR A 269 22.87 20.23 3.22
CA THR A 269 21.87 19.53 2.39
C THR A 269 20.84 18.87 3.31
N ASN A 270 19.56 19.23 3.14
CA ASN A 270 18.47 18.73 3.99
C ASN A 270 17.44 17.98 3.13
N LEU A 271 17.23 16.69 3.38
CA LEU A 271 16.44 15.80 2.53
C LEU A 271 15.56 14.83 3.34
N SER A 272 14.59 14.23 2.64
CA SER A 272 13.79 13.09 3.13
C SER A 272 13.09 13.34 4.47
N PRO A 273 12.22 14.36 4.56
CA PRO A 273 11.46 14.61 5.78
C PRO A 273 10.55 13.43 6.12
N ALA A 274 10.31 13.18 7.42
CA ALA A 274 9.41 12.14 7.91
C ALA A 274 8.74 12.57 9.22
N TRP A 275 7.41 12.60 9.23
CA TRP A 275 6.61 12.96 10.39
C TRP A 275 6.56 11.85 11.43
N SER A 276 6.63 12.21 12.72
CA SER A 276 6.19 11.33 13.81
C SER A 276 4.69 11.02 13.68
N GLY A 277 4.22 9.90 14.24
CA GLY A 277 2.83 9.48 14.12
C GLY A 277 1.83 10.44 14.77
N ASP A 278 2.27 11.21 15.77
CA ASP A 278 1.50 12.27 16.44
C ASP A 278 1.60 13.65 15.76
N GLY A 279 2.45 13.76 14.71
CA GLY A 279 2.66 15.01 13.96
C GLY A 279 3.41 16.10 14.72
N THR A 280 4.00 15.81 15.89
CA THR A 280 4.70 16.79 16.74
C THR A 280 6.16 16.98 16.36
N LYS A 281 6.77 16.00 15.67
CA LYS A 281 8.19 16.01 15.28
C LYS A 281 8.38 15.70 13.80
N LEU A 282 9.52 16.16 13.28
CA LEU A 282 9.97 15.90 11.91
C LEU A 282 11.40 15.34 11.94
N ALA A 283 11.58 14.11 11.45
CA ALA A 283 12.90 13.56 11.17
C ALA A 283 13.32 13.89 9.74
N PHE A 284 14.61 14.08 9.49
CA PHE A 284 15.17 14.34 8.16
C PHE A 284 16.65 14.00 8.12
N SER A 285 17.22 13.82 6.93
CA SER A 285 18.67 13.73 6.78
C SER A 285 19.28 15.11 6.54
N SER A 286 20.42 15.40 7.16
CA SER A 286 21.12 16.69 7.03
C SER A 286 22.63 16.52 7.02
N SER A 287 23.33 17.23 6.10
CA SER A 287 24.79 17.25 6.05
C SER A 287 25.43 18.42 6.84
N ARG A 288 24.66 19.09 7.71
CA ARG A 288 25.16 20.24 8.50
C ARG A 288 26.35 19.93 9.41
N SER A 289 26.54 18.65 9.76
CA SER A 289 27.68 18.18 10.58
C SER A 289 28.82 17.58 9.74
N GLY A 290 28.77 17.69 8.41
CA GLY A 290 29.72 17.14 7.44
C GLY A 290 29.09 16.06 6.59
N GLU A 291 29.05 14.82 7.04
CA GLU A 291 28.31 13.73 6.36
C GLU A 291 26.81 13.82 6.63
N PRO A 292 25.95 13.24 5.75
CA PRO A 292 24.52 13.15 6.00
C PRO A 292 24.21 12.30 7.23
N GLU A 293 23.47 12.88 8.17
CA GLU A 293 23.06 12.27 9.42
C GLU A 293 21.55 12.45 9.64
N ILE A 294 20.95 11.63 10.48
CA ILE A 294 19.56 11.80 10.88
C ILE A 294 19.46 12.88 11.96
N TYR A 295 18.58 13.84 11.72
CA TYR A 295 18.17 14.87 12.66
C TYR A 295 16.68 14.77 12.96
N VAL A 296 16.28 15.16 14.16
CA VAL A 296 14.88 15.32 14.57
C VAL A 296 14.66 16.73 15.07
N SER A 297 13.63 17.40 14.59
CA SER A 297 13.19 18.73 15.05
C SER A 297 11.75 18.66 15.54
N ASP A 298 11.28 19.76 16.14
CA ASP A 298 9.86 19.99 16.28
C ASP A 298 9.18 20.07 14.90
N ALA A 299 7.86 19.88 14.85
CA ALA A 299 7.07 19.96 13.62
C ALA A 299 7.18 21.31 12.87
N SER A 300 7.59 22.37 13.55
CA SER A 300 7.87 23.68 12.99
C SER A 300 9.28 23.82 12.38
N GLY A 301 10.13 22.79 12.54
CA GLY A 301 11.56 22.85 12.17
C GLY A 301 12.47 23.43 13.26
N ALA A 302 11.92 23.85 14.41
CA ALA A 302 12.71 24.36 15.53
C ALA A 302 13.44 23.21 16.26
N ASN A 303 14.47 23.57 17.04
CA ASN A 303 15.22 22.68 17.91
C ASN A 303 15.73 21.39 17.25
N PRO A 304 16.46 21.46 16.13
CA PRO A 304 16.97 20.24 15.48
C PRO A 304 18.09 19.59 16.30
N HIS A 305 17.92 18.31 16.65
CA HIS A 305 18.90 17.47 17.34
C HIS A 305 19.44 16.40 16.41
N ARG A 306 20.78 16.17 16.46
CA ARG A 306 21.45 15.09 15.73
C ARG A 306 21.20 13.77 16.44
N MET A 307 20.75 12.74 15.70
CA MET A 307 20.40 11.42 16.21
C MET A 307 21.46 10.38 15.89
N THR A 308 22.20 10.55 14.76
CA THR A 308 23.27 9.63 14.34
C THR A 308 24.59 10.39 14.19
N ALA A 309 25.73 9.69 14.37
CA ALA A 309 27.06 10.28 14.35
C ALA A 309 28.15 9.30 13.90
N ASP A 310 27.77 8.22 13.23
CA ASP A 310 28.67 7.18 12.76
C ASP A 310 29.32 7.55 11.40
N LYS A 311 30.34 6.78 11.00
CA LYS A 311 30.96 6.96 9.69
C LYS A 311 30.02 6.46 8.59
N GLY A 312 29.91 7.24 7.52
CA GLY A 312 29.06 6.96 6.35
C GLY A 312 27.66 7.59 6.46
N PRO A 313 26.99 7.77 5.34
CA PRO A 313 25.73 8.51 5.28
C PRO A 313 24.60 7.75 5.98
N ASP A 314 23.86 8.47 6.81
CA ASP A 314 22.58 8.06 7.38
C ASP A 314 21.46 8.92 6.77
N VAL A 315 20.52 8.28 6.08
CA VAL A 315 19.51 8.96 5.26
C VAL A 315 18.14 8.29 5.33
N SER A 316 17.12 8.95 4.75
CA SER A 316 15.77 8.40 4.57
C SER A 316 15.13 7.88 5.86
N PRO A 317 15.05 8.70 6.93
CA PRO A 317 14.39 8.29 8.16
C PRO A 317 12.90 8.07 7.94
N VAL A 318 12.30 7.16 8.72
CA VAL A 318 10.85 6.95 8.79
C VAL A 318 10.44 6.53 10.19
N TRP A 319 9.44 7.20 10.76
CA TRP A 319 8.93 6.92 12.09
C TRP A 319 8.04 5.67 12.12
N ASN A 320 8.16 4.88 13.18
CA ASN A 320 7.11 3.94 13.57
C ASN A 320 5.93 4.75 14.12
N ARG A 321 4.93 4.97 13.27
CA ARG A 321 3.81 5.87 13.57
C ARG A 321 2.89 5.35 14.67
N LYS A 322 2.88 4.03 14.92
CA LYS A 322 2.06 3.42 15.96
C LYS A 322 2.54 3.77 17.36
N THR A 323 3.86 3.72 17.55
CA THR A 323 4.46 3.87 18.88
C THR A 323 5.12 5.23 19.10
N ASN A 324 5.54 5.92 18.03
CA ASN A 324 6.44 7.08 18.06
C ASN A 324 7.78 6.81 18.77
N ALA A 325 8.08 5.56 19.08
CA ALA A 325 9.25 5.16 19.86
C ALA A 325 10.45 4.78 19.01
N GLN A 326 10.25 4.52 17.71
CA GLN A 326 11.32 4.03 16.83
C GLN A 326 11.36 4.76 15.50
N ILE A 327 12.58 4.87 14.96
CA ILE A 327 12.87 5.40 13.63
C ILE A 327 13.64 4.33 12.85
N ALA A 328 13.18 3.94 11.66
CA ALA A 328 13.98 3.20 10.69
C ALA A 328 14.67 4.19 9.75
N PHE A 329 15.89 3.86 9.32
CA PHE A 329 16.68 4.70 8.42
C PHE A 329 17.62 3.86 7.56
N VAL A 330 18.19 4.43 6.54
CA VAL A 330 19.21 3.82 5.68
C VAL A 330 20.57 4.29 6.13
N SER A 331 21.49 3.36 6.39
CA SER A 331 22.88 3.66 6.80
C SER A 331 23.89 3.00 5.88
N GLY A 332 24.90 3.79 5.48
CA GLY A 332 26.07 3.34 4.73
C GLY A 332 27.26 2.93 5.60
N ARG A 333 27.14 2.96 6.94
CA ARG A 333 28.25 2.75 7.88
C ARG A 333 28.94 1.39 7.79
N THR A 334 28.27 0.38 7.19
CA THR A 334 28.82 -0.96 6.96
C THR A 334 29.24 -1.19 5.51
N GLY A 335 29.38 -0.14 4.72
CA GLY A 335 29.75 -0.14 3.29
C GLY A 335 28.54 0.04 2.39
N LEU A 336 27.74 -1.01 2.18
CA LEU A 336 26.52 -0.89 1.40
C LEU A 336 25.37 -0.35 2.23
N PRO A 337 24.45 0.43 1.62
CA PRO A 337 23.22 0.86 2.27
C PRO A 337 22.42 -0.30 2.85
N GLN A 338 22.12 -0.20 4.14
CA GLN A 338 21.33 -1.17 4.90
C GLN A 338 20.25 -0.47 5.70
N ILE A 339 19.16 -1.18 5.99
CA ILE A 339 18.13 -0.69 6.90
C ILE A 339 18.62 -0.86 8.34
N TRP A 340 18.51 0.19 9.12
CA TRP A 340 18.74 0.24 10.55
C TRP A 340 17.51 0.77 11.27
N THR A 341 17.38 0.44 12.54
CA THR A 341 16.39 1.03 13.46
C THR A 341 17.10 1.63 14.65
N MET A 342 16.49 2.66 15.25
CA MET A 342 16.92 3.26 16.51
C MET A 342 15.69 3.66 17.33
N GLU A 343 15.86 3.84 18.64
CA GLU A 343 14.84 4.49 19.45
C GLU A 343 14.70 5.98 19.09
N ALA A 344 13.56 6.58 19.44
CA ALA A 344 13.23 7.97 19.08
C ALA A 344 14.19 9.02 19.72
N ASP A 345 15.01 8.63 20.68
CA ASP A 345 16.08 9.43 21.29
C ASP A 345 17.47 9.21 20.65
N GLY A 346 17.56 8.38 19.60
CA GLY A 346 18.81 8.05 18.89
C GLY A 346 19.59 6.88 19.46
N THR A 347 19.13 6.29 20.57
CA THR A 347 19.78 5.14 21.21
C THR A 347 19.40 3.81 20.55
N ASN A 348 20.02 2.71 20.98
CA ASN A 348 19.70 1.33 20.57
C ASN A 348 19.67 1.14 19.05
N GLN A 349 20.70 1.65 18.35
CA GLN A 349 20.81 1.51 16.90
C GLN A 349 21.10 0.05 16.50
N GLN A 350 20.22 -0.55 15.72
CA GLN A 350 20.30 -1.94 15.30
C GLN A 350 20.23 -2.09 13.80
N ARG A 351 21.12 -2.92 13.23
CA ARG A 351 21.06 -3.32 11.84
C ARG A 351 19.94 -4.33 11.61
N MET A 352 19.09 -4.08 10.61
CA MET A 352 17.95 -4.92 10.25
C MET A 352 18.20 -5.77 9.01
N THR A 353 18.99 -5.27 8.05
CA THR A 353 19.38 -6.00 6.84
C THR A 353 20.89 -6.13 6.76
N ASP A 354 21.39 -7.25 6.18
CA ASP A 354 22.81 -7.58 6.20
C ASP A 354 23.39 -7.97 4.82
N GLN A 355 22.55 -8.01 3.79
CA GLN A 355 22.95 -8.40 2.43
C GLN A 355 22.41 -7.42 1.39
N GLY A 356 23.08 -7.37 0.23
CA GLY A 356 22.67 -6.55 -0.90
C GLY A 356 22.62 -5.07 -0.58
N TYR A 357 21.66 -4.38 -1.19
CA TYR A 357 21.45 -2.93 -1.08
C TYR A 357 19.99 -2.70 -0.67
N ALA A 358 19.75 -2.32 0.58
CA ALA A 358 18.42 -2.15 1.15
C ALA A 358 18.13 -0.66 1.41
N VAL A 359 17.02 -0.14 0.87
CA VAL A 359 16.65 1.28 0.90
C VAL A 359 15.15 1.48 1.04
N SER A 360 14.74 2.74 1.17
CA SER A 360 13.35 3.21 1.17
C SER A 360 12.46 2.48 2.18
N PRO A 361 12.85 2.40 3.47
CA PRO A 361 12.01 1.78 4.48
C PRO A 361 10.69 2.51 4.67
N ASN A 362 9.60 1.78 4.95
CA ASN A 362 8.31 2.34 5.31
C ASN A 362 7.55 1.40 6.26
N TRP A 363 7.17 1.93 7.43
CA TRP A 363 6.49 1.16 8.46
C TRP A 363 5.03 0.86 8.11
N LEU A 364 4.61 -0.38 8.33
CA LEU A 364 3.18 -0.71 8.41
C LEU A 364 2.52 0.14 9.52
N PRO A 365 1.28 0.63 9.34
CA PRO A 365 0.60 1.43 10.36
C PRO A 365 0.49 0.77 11.74
N SER A 366 0.46 -0.57 11.83
CA SER A 366 0.48 -1.30 13.11
C SER A 366 1.85 -1.28 13.81
N GLY A 367 2.93 -0.88 13.10
CA GLY A 367 4.29 -0.84 13.63
C GLY A 367 5.01 -2.18 13.71
N GLN A 368 4.41 -3.28 13.27
CA GLN A 368 4.98 -4.61 13.34
C GLN A 368 5.90 -4.93 12.16
N PHE A 369 5.54 -4.46 10.96
CA PHE A 369 6.25 -4.77 9.72
C PHE A 369 6.88 -3.53 9.09
N LEU A 370 7.93 -3.77 8.31
CA LEU A 370 8.62 -2.76 7.52
C LEU A 370 8.68 -3.20 6.06
N ALA A 371 8.09 -2.41 5.15
CA ALA A 371 8.32 -2.58 3.72
C ALA A 371 9.59 -1.82 3.33
N PHE A 372 10.36 -2.36 2.37
CA PHE A 372 11.58 -1.72 1.86
C PHE A 372 11.90 -2.22 0.45
N ALA A 373 12.74 -1.48 -0.27
CA ALA A 373 13.29 -1.93 -1.54
C ALA A 373 14.64 -2.61 -1.33
N TRP A 374 14.85 -3.74 -2.01
CA TRP A 374 16.11 -4.48 -1.96
C TRP A 374 16.65 -4.77 -3.35
N VAL A 375 17.91 -4.43 -3.56
CA VAL A 375 18.68 -4.71 -4.78
C VAL A 375 19.65 -5.84 -4.50
N ARG A 376 19.43 -6.99 -5.11
CA ARG A 376 20.26 -8.18 -4.90
C ARG A 376 21.60 -8.07 -5.59
N LYS A 377 21.60 -7.56 -6.85
CA LYS A 377 22.80 -7.36 -7.66
C LYS A 377 22.92 -5.89 -8.04
N TYR A 378 24.07 -5.33 -7.84
CA TYR A 378 24.40 -3.94 -8.20
C TYR A 378 25.88 -3.87 -8.58
N GLY A 379 26.23 -2.91 -9.43
CA GLY A 379 27.59 -2.68 -9.92
C GLY A 379 27.60 -2.30 -11.40
N PRO A 380 28.77 -2.02 -11.98
CA PRO A 380 28.90 -1.72 -13.41
C PRO A 380 28.40 -2.91 -14.25
N GLY A 381 27.47 -2.63 -15.17
CA GLY A 381 26.87 -3.65 -16.05
C GLY A 381 25.69 -4.44 -15.46
N GLU A 382 25.36 -4.27 -14.19
CA GLU A 382 24.16 -4.86 -13.60
C GLU A 382 22.96 -3.91 -13.79
N PRO A 383 21.80 -4.39 -14.27
CA PRO A 383 20.65 -3.53 -14.57
C PRO A 383 19.97 -2.92 -13.34
N GLY A 384 20.42 -3.25 -12.12
CA GLY A 384 19.89 -2.68 -10.88
C GLY A 384 18.42 -2.95 -10.69
N SER A 385 17.95 -4.18 -10.85
CA SER A 385 16.60 -4.59 -10.48
C SER A 385 16.44 -4.51 -8.96
N SER A 386 15.36 -3.89 -8.51
CA SER A 386 14.96 -3.85 -7.11
C SER A 386 13.54 -4.34 -6.94
N ASP A 387 13.30 -5.02 -5.84
CA ASP A 387 11.99 -5.51 -5.47
C ASP A 387 11.57 -5.01 -4.09
N ILE A 388 10.25 -4.94 -3.87
CA ILE A 388 9.68 -4.63 -2.57
C ILE A 388 9.66 -5.90 -1.72
N TYR A 389 10.19 -5.78 -0.54
CA TYR A 389 10.19 -6.80 0.51
C TYR A 389 9.43 -6.32 1.74
N LEU A 390 8.89 -7.26 2.47
CA LEU A 390 8.25 -7.05 3.78
C LEU A 390 9.04 -7.80 4.85
N MET A 391 9.39 -7.12 5.93
CA MET A 391 10.11 -7.67 7.07
C MET A 391 9.23 -7.62 8.32
N ASP A 392 9.16 -8.72 9.06
CA ASP A 392 8.73 -8.74 10.46
C ASP A 392 9.88 -8.25 11.35
N ILE A 393 9.65 -7.19 12.09
CA ILE A 393 10.70 -6.53 12.89
C ILE A 393 11.18 -7.40 14.04
N ALA A 394 10.31 -8.17 14.65
CA ALA A 394 10.65 -8.99 15.82
C ALA A 394 11.49 -10.21 15.44
N SER A 395 11.12 -10.92 14.38
CA SER A 395 11.82 -12.11 13.91
C SER A 395 12.95 -11.81 12.90
N LYS A 396 12.99 -10.60 12.33
CA LYS A 396 13.84 -10.18 11.21
C LYS A 396 13.71 -11.07 9.97
N GLN A 397 12.61 -11.82 9.86
CA GLN A 397 12.26 -12.55 8.64
C GLN A 397 11.66 -11.62 7.61
N TRP A 398 12.00 -11.81 6.34
CA TRP A 398 11.50 -11.01 5.23
C TRP A 398 11.09 -11.86 4.03
N VAL A 399 10.10 -11.37 3.32
CA VAL A 399 9.52 -12.01 2.13
C VAL A 399 9.44 -11.02 0.98
N GLN A 400 9.67 -11.50 -0.23
CA GLN A 400 9.55 -10.71 -1.45
C GLN A 400 8.08 -10.56 -1.83
N LEU A 401 7.64 -9.32 -2.11
CA LEU A 401 6.28 -9.01 -2.52
C LEU A 401 6.14 -8.77 -4.03
N THR A 402 7.15 -8.17 -4.68
CA THR A 402 7.13 -7.94 -6.13
C THR A 402 8.06 -8.90 -6.85
N HIS A 403 7.62 -9.40 -8.00
CA HIS A 403 8.36 -10.33 -8.84
C HIS A 403 8.32 -9.85 -10.29
N ASP A 404 9.34 -10.16 -11.08
CA ASP A 404 9.41 -10.01 -12.54
C ASP A 404 9.04 -8.61 -13.09
N GLY A 405 9.28 -7.56 -12.33
CA GLY A 405 8.72 -6.24 -12.59
C GLY A 405 9.69 -5.05 -12.63
N GLY A 406 10.86 -5.14 -13.21
CA GLY A 406 11.78 -4.01 -13.37
C GLY A 406 12.33 -3.49 -12.03
N ARG A 407 12.39 -2.15 -11.86
CA ARG A 407 12.85 -1.51 -10.62
C ARG A 407 11.64 -1.06 -9.80
N ASN A 408 11.41 -1.72 -8.67
CA ASN A 408 10.36 -1.43 -7.72
C ASN A 408 10.98 -0.78 -6.48
N ASP A 409 10.48 0.40 -6.08
CA ASP A 409 11.10 1.19 -5.01
C ASP A 409 10.06 2.11 -4.33
N PHE A 410 10.45 2.75 -3.23
CA PHE A 410 9.63 3.71 -2.48
C PHE A 410 8.25 3.17 -2.09
N PRO A 411 8.18 2.03 -1.38
CA PRO A 411 6.90 1.55 -0.87
C PRO A 411 6.31 2.53 0.14
N SER A 412 4.99 2.73 0.10
CA SER A 412 4.26 3.51 1.10
C SER A 412 2.93 2.83 1.41
N TRP A 413 2.67 2.61 2.69
CA TRP A 413 1.48 1.94 3.16
C TRP A 413 0.24 2.82 3.14
N SER A 414 -0.90 2.21 2.81
CA SER A 414 -2.22 2.77 3.07
C SER A 414 -2.54 2.81 4.57
N PRO A 415 -3.46 3.68 5.02
CA PRO A 415 -3.86 3.77 6.43
C PRO A 415 -4.41 2.47 7.02
N ASP A 416 -5.09 1.66 6.22
CA ASP A 416 -5.65 0.37 6.61
C ASP A 416 -4.60 -0.75 6.76
N GLY A 417 -3.34 -0.50 6.33
CA GLY A 417 -2.26 -1.47 6.38
C GLY A 417 -2.40 -2.65 5.41
N ARG A 418 -3.30 -2.57 4.45
CA ARG A 418 -3.62 -3.66 3.52
C ARG A 418 -3.09 -3.44 2.12
N HIS A 419 -2.77 -2.18 1.78
CA HIS A 419 -2.26 -1.79 0.46
C HIS A 419 -0.89 -1.16 0.57
N ILE A 420 -0.11 -1.31 -0.49
CA ILE A 420 1.18 -0.65 -0.69
C ILE A 420 1.13 0.06 -2.03
N VAL A 421 1.42 1.37 -2.03
CA VAL A 421 1.74 2.11 -3.25
C VAL A 421 3.25 2.16 -3.41
N PHE A 422 3.75 2.03 -4.63
CA PHE A 422 5.19 2.02 -4.93
C PHE A 422 5.46 2.55 -6.34
N GLN A 423 6.70 2.92 -6.61
CA GLN A 423 7.12 3.24 -7.97
C GLN A 423 7.66 2.00 -8.69
N SER A 424 7.39 1.89 -9.99
CA SER A 424 7.93 0.84 -10.84
C SER A 424 8.11 1.29 -12.28
N ASN A 425 9.15 0.80 -12.94
CA ASN A 425 9.35 1.02 -14.38
C ASN A 425 8.94 -0.19 -15.24
N ARG A 426 8.14 -1.12 -14.70
CA ARG A 426 7.70 -2.35 -15.40
C ARG A 426 6.92 -2.08 -16.69
N SER A 427 6.30 -0.92 -16.82
CA SER A 427 5.63 -0.45 -18.05
C SER A 427 6.52 0.38 -18.98
N GLY A 428 7.86 0.37 -18.78
CA GLY A 428 8.87 1.12 -19.54
C GLY A 428 9.35 2.36 -18.83
N THR A 429 8.48 3.32 -18.49
CA THR A 429 8.81 4.52 -17.71
C THR A 429 8.42 4.34 -16.25
N LEU A 430 9.02 5.15 -15.34
CA LEU A 430 8.63 5.16 -13.93
C LEU A 430 7.19 5.63 -13.78
N GLN A 431 6.38 4.80 -13.13
CA GLN A 431 4.98 5.06 -12.82
C GLN A 431 4.68 4.66 -11.37
N ILE A 432 3.56 5.15 -10.86
CA ILE A 432 3.02 4.75 -9.55
C ILE A 432 2.11 3.55 -9.73
N TRP A 433 2.30 2.55 -8.89
CA TRP A 433 1.57 1.29 -8.86
C TRP A 433 1.06 1.05 -7.45
N SER A 434 -0.01 0.29 -7.32
CA SER A 434 -0.50 -0.23 -6.03
C SER A 434 -0.62 -1.75 -6.05
N MET A 435 -0.61 -2.36 -4.87
CA MET A 435 -0.83 -3.80 -4.65
C MET A 435 -1.40 -4.03 -3.25
N LEU A 436 -1.99 -5.20 -3.04
CA LEU A 436 -2.26 -5.66 -1.68
C LEU A 436 -0.94 -6.03 -0.96
N ALA A 437 -0.97 -6.04 0.36
CA ALA A 437 0.20 -6.31 1.21
C ALA A 437 0.76 -7.74 1.05
N ASP A 438 0.03 -8.64 0.41
CA ASP A 438 0.52 -9.98 0.02
C ASP A 438 1.13 -10.03 -1.40
N GLY A 439 1.27 -8.89 -2.07
CA GLY A 439 1.82 -8.78 -3.43
C GLY A 439 0.80 -9.03 -4.54
N THR A 440 -0.47 -9.28 -4.22
CA THR A 440 -1.53 -9.50 -5.20
C THR A 440 -2.24 -8.19 -5.61
N LYS A 441 -3.16 -8.26 -6.58
CA LYS A 441 -3.94 -7.11 -7.10
C LYS A 441 -3.07 -5.93 -7.54
N VAL A 442 -1.96 -6.22 -8.22
CA VAL A 442 -1.04 -5.19 -8.74
C VAL A 442 -1.70 -4.39 -9.85
N GLN A 443 -1.77 -3.07 -9.71
CA GLN A 443 -2.37 -2.17 -10.69
C GLN A 443 -1.57 -0.89 -10.90
N GLN A 444 -1.58 -0.35 -12.12
CA GLN A 444 -0.93 0.91 -12.46
C GLN A 444 -1.88 2.09 -12.20
N LEU A 445 -1.41 3.12 -11.49
CA LEU A 445 -2.20 4.30 -11.13
C LEU A 445 -1.88 5.53 -11.99
N THR A 446 -0.67 5.62 -12.58
CA THR A 446 -0.26 6.77 -13.40
C THR A 446 0.24 6.32 -14.75
N PHE A 447 0.01 7.16 -15.81
CA PHE A 447 0.31 6.81 -17.20
C PHE A 447 1.04 7.92 -17.98
N THR A 448 1.10 9.15 -17.45
CA THR A 448 1.64 10.34 -18.13
C THR A 448 2.85 10.88 -17.39
N GLY A 449 3.94 11.19 -18.09
CA GLY A 449 5.20 11.64 -17.52
C GLY A 449 5.96 10.55 -16.80
N ARG A 450 6.96 10.92 -16.00
CA ARG A 450 7.66 10.02 -15.08
C ARG A 450 7.19 10.33 -13.66
N ASN A 451 6.73 9.31 -12.97
CA ASN A 451 6.13 9.44 -11.63
C ASN A 451 6.92 8.59 -10.63
N SER A 452 7.19 9.14 -9.44
CA SER A 452 8.08 8.52 -8.47
C SER A 452 7.75 8.94 -7.03
N GLN A 453 8.35 8.25 -6.05
CA GLN A 453 8.34 8.57 -4.62
C GLN A 453 6.93 8.81 -4.08
N PRO A 454 6.01 7.85 -4.22
CA PRO A 454 4.66 8.00 -3.69
C PRO A 454 4.66 8.04 -2.16
N ASN A 455 3.72 8.78 -1.60
CA ASN A 455 3.38 8.78 -0.19
C ASN A 455 1.86 8.75 -0.02
N TRP A 456 1.35 7.70 0.60
CA TRP A 456 -0.07 7.58 0.93
C TRP A 456 -0.39 8.46 2.13
N SER A 457 -1.44 9.30 2.01
CA SER A 457 -1.95 10.09 3.14
C SER A 457 -2.72 9.20 4.11
N PHE A 458 -2.89 9.67 5.34
CA PHE A 458 -3.68 8.97 6.36
C PHE A 458 -5.08 9.57 6.55
N LYS A 459 -5.37 10.62 5.80
CA LYS A 459 -6.67 11.29 5.67
C LYS A 459 -6.81 11.84 4.27
#